data_3a1f6473073451b664f4d8659a5612b4
#
_entry.id   3a1f6473073451b664f4d8659a5612b4
#
_cell.length_a   1.000
_cell.length_b   1.000
_cell.length_c   1.000
_cell.angle_alpha   90.00
_cell.angle_beta   90.00
_cell.angle_gamma   90.00
#
_symmetry.space_group_name_H-M   'P 1'
#
loop_
_entity.id
_entity.type
_entity.pdbx_description
1 polymer ?
#
loop_
_entity_poly.entity_id
_entity_poly.type
_entity_poly.pdbx_seq_one_letter_code
_entity_poly.pdbx_strand_id
1 'polypeptide(L)'
;MMLTRDKIISIFCLIDDILKGIDHKEDVRRHVSDSEVILTAIVSSTSFYGNHLSAIAFMKQYGFIPNMLDKSRFNRRLHKIGRLLYELFEIVSDYFKSFCCELHYIIDSFPVAVCNNMRISNCKILKGNKWRGYTASMRNYFYGVKVQLLTTKDGIPIAFHFTPGRTADAKALGKMIDKLPAESSIYGDSAYLD
;
A
#
# COMPACT_ATOMS: atom_id res chain seq x y z
N MET A 1 2.28 6.22 16.09
CA MET A 1 2.75 5.24 17.12
C MET A 1 4.06 4.65 16.63
N MET A 2 5.10 4.66 17.44
CA MET A 2 6.41 4.11 17.04
C MET A 2 6.40 2.58 17.20
N LEU A 3 6.90 1.85 16.21
CA LEU A 3 7.04 0.40 16.30
C LEU A 3 8.10 0.04 17.35
N THR A 4 7.83 -0.97 18.18
CA THR A 4 8.81 -1.53 19.10
C THR A 4 9.89 -2.33 18.37
N ARG A 5 11.03 -2.56 19.00
CA ARG A 5 12.13 -3.36 18.42
C ARG A 5 11.65 -4.76 18.01
N ASP A 6 10.90 -5.43 18.85
CA ASP A 6 10.41 -6.78 18.60
C ASP A 6 9.45 -6.83 17.40
N LYS A 7 8.57 -5.83 17.27
CA LYS A 7 7.68 -5.71 16.12
C LYS A 7 8.46 -5.50 14.82
N ILE A 8 9.51 -4.67 14.83
CA ILE A 8 10.38 -4.43 13.67
C ILE A 8 11.04 -5.73 13.23
N ILE A 9 11.60 -6.50 14.19
CA ILE A 9 12.23 -7.79 13.92
C ILE A 9 11.21 -8.80 13.39
N SER A 10 10.05 -8.90 14.03
CA SER A 10 8.98 -9.84 13.59
C SER A 10 8.50 -9.53 12.16
N ILE A 11 8.32 -8.24 11.82
CA ILE A 11 7.95 -7.82 10.47
C ILE A 11 9.05 -8.19 9.47
N PHE A 12 10.33 -7.99 9.84
CA PHE A 12 11.46 -8.38 9.00
C PHE A 12 11.45 -9.89 8.72
N CYS A 13 11.35 -10.71 9.78
CA CYS A 13 11.34 -12.17 9.64
C CYS A 13 10.18 -12.64 8.76
N LEU A 14 8.98 -12.10 8.96
CA LEU A 14 7.81 -12.45 8.14
C LEU A 14 8.04 -12.14 6.66
N ILE A 15 8.55 -10.94 6.35
CA ILE A 15 8.83 -10.54 4.96
C ILE A 15 9.90 -11.45 4.35
N ASP A 16 10.99 -11.67 5.07
CA ASP A 16 12.15 -12.45 4.59
C ASP A 16 11.77 -13.91 4.35
N ASP A 17 10.98 -14.51 5.24
CA ASP A 17 10.49 -15.87 5.09
C ASP A 17 9.53 -16.01 3.89
N ILE A 18 8.63 -15.04 3.67
CA ILE A 18 7.76 -15.04 2.50
C ILE A 18 8.59 -14.92 1.21
N LEU A 19 9.56 -13.97 1.15
CA LEU A 19 10.39 -13.79 -0.04
C LEU A 19 11.24 -15.05 -0.34
N LYS A 20 11.73 -15.73 0.67
CA LYS A 20 12.39 -17.04 0.51
C LYS A 20 11.41 -18.10 0.03
N GLY A 21 10.21 -18.14 0.58
CA GLY A 21 9.16 -19.10 0.21
C GLY A 21 8.73 -19.02 -1.25
N ILE A 22 8.73 -17.82 -1.84
CA ILE A 22 8.44 -17.61 -3.27
C ILE A 22 9.69 -17.68 -4.16
N ASP A 23 10.84 -18.10 -3.62
CA ASP A 23 12.13 -18.19 -4.32
C ASP A 23 12.55 -16.85 -4.98
N HIS A 24 12.29 -15.72 -4.28
CA HIS A 24 12.65 -14.40 -4.79
C HIS A 24 14.15 -14.26 -4.98
N LYS A 25 14.58 -13.94 -6.19
CA LYS A 25 16.01 -13.76 -6.54
C LYS A 25 16.39 -12.30 -6.53
N GLU A 26 17.48 -12.00 -5.86
CA GLU A 26 18.05 -10.67 -5.78
C GLU A 26 19.47 -10.62 -6.37
N ASP A 27 19.95 -9.43 -6.76
CA ASP A 27 21.34 -9.25 -7.21
C ASP A 27 22.31 -9.55 -6.06
N VAL A 28 23.23 -10.47 -6.28
CA VAL A 28 24.24 -10.92 -5.28
C VAL A 28 25.15 -9.78 -4.81
N ARG A 29 25.26 -8.70 -5.58
CA ARG A 29 26.10 -7.52 -5.25
C ARG A 29 25.38 -6.49 -4.38
N ARG A 30 24.15 -6.75 -3.95
CA ARG A 30 23.41 -5.84 -3.08
C ARG A 30 24.03 -5.77 -1.68
N HIS A 31 24.02 -4.60 -1.09
CA HIS A 31 24.40 -4.37 0.31
C HIS A 31 23.19 -4.34 1.26
N VAL A 32 21.98 -4.14 0.72
CA VAL A 32 20.72 -4.09 1.45
C VAL A 32 19.73 -4.98 0.70
N SER A 33 19.08 -5.92 1.39
CA SER A 33 18.10 -6.83 0.81
C SER A 33 16.78 -6.13 0.45
N ASP A 34 15.95 -6.76 -0.37
CA ASP A 34 14.62 -6.26 -0.64
C ASP A 34 13.72 -6.37 0.60
N SER A 35 13.92 -7.39 1.46
CA SER A 35 13.27 -7.48 2.79
C SER A 35 13.57 -6.27 3.65
N GLU A 36 14.83 -5.80 3.70
CA GLU A 36 15.24 -4.61 4.45
C GLU A 36 14.67 -3.32 3.86
N VAL A 37 14.56 -3.22 2.53
CA VAL A 37 13.94 -2.08 1.84
C VAL A 37 12.45 -2.03 2.15
N ILE A 38 11.74 -3.16 2.07
CA ILE A 38 10.31 -3.27 2.39
C ILE A 38 10.05 -2.93 3.85
N LEU A 39 10.83 -3.51 4.78
CA LEU A 39 10.76 -3.20 6.20
C LEU A 39 10.89 -1.69 6.46
N THR A 40 11.89 -1.06 5.83
CA THR A 40 12.11 0.39 5.99
C THR A 40 10.94 1.22 5.47
N ALA A 41 10.31 0.80 4.37
CA ALA A 41 9.11 1.45 3.84
C ALA A 41 7.91 1.32 4.80
N ILE A 42 7.73 0.14 5.42
CA ILE A 42 6.69 -0.09 6.44
C ILE A 42 6.95 0.77 7.68
N VAL A 43 8.20 0.79 8.20
CA VAL A 43 8.59 1.64 9.32
C VAL A 43 8.36 3.12 8.99
N SER A 44 8.68 3.54 7.75
CA SER A 44 8.41 4.91 7.28
C SER A 44 6.94 5.26 7.36
N SER A 45 6.06 4.40 6.88
CA SER A 45 4.62 4.64 6.85
C SER A 45 4.01 4.64 8.24
N THR A 46 4.40 3.69 9.09
CA THR A 46 3.79 3.48 10.42
C THR A 46 4.32 4.42 11.49
N SER A 47 5.62 4.75 11.46
CA SER A 47 6.28 5.50 12.53
C SER A 47 6.68 6.92 12.14
N PHE A 48 6.79 7.21 10.83
CA PHE A 48 7.31 8.49 10.33
C PHE A 48 6.41 9.14 9.27
N TYR A 49 5.13 8.79 9.21
CA TYR A 49 4.13 9.39 8.29
C TYR A 49 4.57 9.41 6.82
N GLY A 50 5.28 8.38 6.38
CA GLY A 50 5.82 8.27 5.01
C GLY A 50 7.14 9.02 4.77
N ASN A 51 7.77 9.58 5.81
CA ASN A 51 9.06 10.24 5.67
C ASN A 51 10.20 9.21 5.58
N HIS A 52 10.57 8.85 4.37
CA HIS A 52 11.65 7.88 4.11
C HIS A 52 13.00 8.31 4.69
N LEU A 53 13.31 9.62 4.70
CA LEU A 53 14.60 10.09 5.23
C LEU A 53 14.73 9.82 6.73
N SER A 54 13.65 10.10 7.49
CA SER A 54 13.61 9.83 8.93
C SER A 54 13.68 8.33 9.23
N ALA A 55 12.98 7.50 8.44
CA ALA A 55 13.04 6.05 8.60
C ALA A 55 14.43 5.49 8.31
N ILE A 56 15.07 5.93 7.22
CA ILE A 56 16.45 5.55 6.85
C ILE A 56 17.43 5.89 7.99
N ALA A 57 17.34 7.13 8.52
CA ALA A 57 18.19 7.56 9.62
C ALA A 57 17.96 6.69 10.88
N PHE A 58 16.70 6.41 11.21
CA PHE A 58 16.31 5.55 12.32
C PHE A 58 16.87 4.13 12.18
N MET A 59 16.65 3.47 11.03
CA MET A 59 17.12 2.09 10.79
C MET A 59 18.64 1.98 10.90
N LYS A 60 19.36 3.00 10.44
CA LYS A 60 20.81 3.06 10.54
C LYS A 60 21.27 3.32 11.98
N GLN A 61 20.71 4.33 12.66
CA GLN A 61 21.12 4.77 13.99
C GLN A 61 20.91 3.70 15.06
N TYR A 62 19.79 2.97 14.97
CA TYR A 62 19.48 1.90 15.93
C TYR A 62 20.06 0.54 15.52
N GLY A 63 20.89 0.49 14.49
CA GLY A 63 21.63 -0.70 14.09
C GLY A 63 20.80 -1.81 13.46
N PHE A 64 19.54 -1.52 13.04
CA PHE A 64 18.72 -2.50 12.32
C PHE A 64 19.28 -2.80 10.94
N ILE A 65 19.77 -1.77 10.23
CA ILE A 65 20.42 -1.89 8.93
C ILE A 65 21.64 -0.97 8.90
N PRO A 66 22.82 -1.44 9.37
CA PRO A 66 24.01 -0.60 9.51
C PRO A 66 24.48 0.02 8.18
N ASN A 67 24.36 -0.73 7.09
CA ASN A 67 24.76 -0.32 5.74
C ASN A 67 23.60 0.25 4.91
N MET A 68 22.67 0.94 5.57
CA MET A 68 21.48 1.47 4.94
C MET A 68 21.78 2.39 3.74
N LEU A 69 20.95 2.29 2.71
CA LEU A 69 21.05 3.09 1.49
C LEU A 69 20.79 4.58 1.77
N ASP A 70 21.37 5.45 0.94
CA ASP A 70 20.95 6.85 0.87
C ASP A 70 19.51 6.98 0.31
N LYS A 71 18.88 8.13 0.53
CA LYS A 71 17.49 8.40 0.12
C LYS A 71 17.25 8.13 -1.38
N SER A 72 18.19 8.51 -2.23
CA SER A 72 18.01 8.38 -3.68
C SER A 72 18.08 6.93 -4.13
N ARG A 73 19.02 6.15 -3.57
CA ARG A 73 19.15 4.72 -3.84
C ARG A 73 17.96 3.95 -3.26
N PHE A 74 17.56 4.29 -2.03
CA PHE A 74 16.38 3.70 -1.40
C PHE A 74 15.12 3.89 -2.25
N ASN A 75 14.82 5.13 -2.67
CA ASN A 75 13.65 5.40 -3.50
C ASN A 75 13.70 4.63 -4.83
N ARG A 76 14.86 4.57 -5.50
CA ARG A 76 15.01 3.78 -6.74
C ARG A 76 14.77 2.29 -6.51
N ARG A 77 15.26 1.73 -5.40
CA ARG A 77 15.01 0.32 -5.05
C ARG A 77 13.54 0.09 -4.77
N LEU A 78 12.91 0.94 -3.96
CA LEU A 78 11.48 0.83 -3.63
C LEU A 78 10.60 0.87 -4.88
N HIS A 79 10.89 1.76 -5.83
CA HIS A 79 10.18 1.79 -7.11
C HIS A 79 10.39 0.51 -7.93
N LYS A 80 11.59 -0.05 -7.93
CA LYS A 80 11.90 -1.28 -8.68
C LYS A 80 11.14 -2.49 -8.15
N ILE A 81 10.92 -2.56 -6.85
CA ILE A 81 10.22 -3.68 -6.17
C ILE A 81 8.71 -3.46 -6.01
N GLY A 82 8.11 -2.47 -6.69
CA GLY A 82 6.68 -2.17 -6.56
C GLY A 82 5.77 -3.36 -6.87
N ARG A 83 6.12 -4.21 -7.85
CA ARG A 83 5.40 -5.44 -8.15
C ARG A 83 5.52 -6.46 -7.01
N LEU A 84 6.71 -6.61 -6.45
CA LEU A 84 6.96 -7.50 -5.31
C LEU A 84 6.16 -7.08 -4.08
N LEU A 85 6.01 -5.77 -3.82
CA LEU A 85 5.15 -5.27 -2.75
C LEU A 85 3.69 -5.67 -2.94
N TYR A 86 3.21 -5.66 -4.18
CA TYR A 86 1.85 -6.12 -4.49
C TYR A 86 1.70 -7.63 -4.28
N GLU A 87 2.65 -8.43 -4.75
CA GLU A 87 2.67 -9.89 -4.55
C GLU A 87 2.73 -10.24 -3.05
N LEU A 88 3.57 -9.54 -2.27
CA LEU A 88 3.65 -9.70 -0.82
C LEU A 88 2.31 -9.38 -0.15
N PHE A 89 1.65 -8.29 -0.57
CA PHE A 89 0.32 -7.94 -0.06
C PHE A 89 -0.69 -9.05 -0.35
N GLU A 90 -0.72 -9.61 -1.56
CA GLU A 90 -1.63 -10.69 -1.93
C GLU A 90 -1.41 -11.95 -1.07
N ILE A 91 -0.16 -12.37 -0.89
CA ILE A 91 0.19 -13.53 -0.05
C ILE A 91 -0.28 -13.32 1.40
N VAL A 92 0.03 -12.16 1.98
CA VAL A 92 -0.38 -11.83 3.36
C VAL A 92 -1.90 -11.74 3.50
N SER A 93 -2.57 -11.14 2.52
CA SER A 93 -4.03 -11.04 2.50
C SER A 93 -4.71 -12.40 2.40
N ASP A 94 -4.24 -13.26 1.51
CA ASP A 94 -4.78 -14.62 1.36
C ASP A 94 -4.55 -15.47 2.61
N TYR A 95 -3.38 -15.32 3.26
CA TYR A 95 -3.10 -15.96 4.54
C TYR A 95 -4.12 -15.55 5.61
N PHE A 96 -4.32 -14.26 5.82
CA PHE A 96 -5.28 -13.79 6.81
C PHE A 96 -6.74 -14.12 6.45
N LYS A 97 -7.08 -14.07 5.16
CA LYS A 97 -8.40 -14.46 4.67
C LYS A 97 -8.73 -15.91 5.00
N SER A 98 -7.74 -16.82 4.98
CA SER A 98 -7.95 -18.23 5.32
C SER A 98 -8.43 -18.48 6.76
N PHE A 99 -8.22 -17.52 7.66
CA PHE A 99 -8.72 -17.57 9.04
C PHE A 99 -10.08 -16.89 9.22
N CYS A 100 -10.58 -16.18 8.20
CA CYS A 100 -11.86 -15.49 8.28
C CYS A 100 -12.98 -16.46 7.89
N CYS A 101 -13.79 -16.88 8.85
CA CYS A 101 -14.95 -17.74 8.63
C CYS A 101 -16.17 -16.97 8.07
N GLU A 102 -16.19 -15.65 8.17
CA GLU A 102 -17.30 -14.80 7.74
C GLU A 102 -17.14 -14.36 6.28
N LEU A 103 -18.24 -14.43 5.52
CA LEU A 103 -18.31 -13.99 4.12
C LEU A 103 -18.77 -12.52 4.01
N HIS A 104 -18.47 -11.70 5.02
CA HIS A 104 -18.86 -10.30 5.10
C HIS A 104 -17.66 -9.40 4.87
N TYR A 105 -17.76 -8.54 3.84
CA TYR A 105 -16.69 -7.65 3.41
C TYR A 105 -17.16 -6.21 3.39
N ILE A 106 -16.26 -5.29 3.62
CA ILE A 106 -16.52 -3.85 3.60
C ILE A 106 -15.66 -3.24 2.50
N ILE A 107 -16.27 -2.43 1.63
CA ILE A 107 -15.57 -1.67 0.61
C ILE A 107 -15.69 -0.18 0.90
N ASP A 108 -14.58 0.52 0.81
CA ASP A 108 -14.52 1.97 0.93
C ASP A 108 -13.45 2.56 0.01
N SER A 109 -13.54 3.84 -0.29
CA SER A 109 -12.54 4.55 -1.08
C SER A 109 -12.04 5.81 -0.39
N PHE A 110 -10.75 6.08 -0.56
CA PHE A 110 -10.16 7.32 -0.08
C PHE A 110 -9.25 7.96 -1.13
N PRO A 111 -9.20 9.31 -1.17
CA PRO A 111 -8.40 10.03 -2.13
C PRO A 111 -6.94 10.09 -1.70
N VAL A 112 -6.03 9.92 -2.67
CA VAL A 112 -4.59 10.17 -2.51
C VAL A 112 -4.19 11.27 -3.50
N ALA A 113 -4.04 12.47 -3.00
CA ALA A 113 -3.61 13.62 -3.79
C ALA A 113 -2.12 13.51 -4.14
N VAL A 114 -1.78 13.71 -5.41
CA VAL A 114 -0.39 13.68 -5.89
C VAL A 114 0.25 15.06 -5.82
N CYS A 115 -0.55 16.12 -5.93
CA CYS A 115 -0.09 17.50 -5.79
C CYS A 115 -1.23 18.43 -5.37
N ASN A 116 -0.88 19.61 -4.87
CA ASN A 116 -1.86 20.67 -4.63
C ASN A 116 -2.50 21.13 -5.94
N ASN A 117 -3.77 21.53 -5.89
CA ASN A 117 -4.55 21.95 -7.05
C ASN A 117 -3.88 23.07 -7.86
N MET A 118 -3.18 24.00 -7.21
CA MET A 118 -2.41 25.07 -7.88
C MET A 118 -1.22 24.56 -8.70
N ARG A 119 -0.77 23.33 -8.46
CA ARG A 119 0.40 22.73 -9.14
C ARG A 119 0.03 21.71 -10.21
N ILE A 120 -1.24 21.57 -10.56
CA ILE A 120 -1.73 20.57 -11.52
C ILE A 120 -1.05 20.73 -12.89
N SER A 121 -0.90 21.97 -13.37
CA SER A 121 -0.25 22.26 -14.65
C SER A 121 1.21 21.78 -14.72
N ASN A 122 1.91 21.80 -13.60
CA ASN A 122 3.30 21.38 -13.45
C ASN A 122 3.46 19.91 -13.00
N CYS A 123 2.38 19.18 -12.81
CA CYS A 123 2.43 17.80 -12.38
C CYS A 123 3.01 16.90 -13.48
N LYS A 124 4.18 16.29 -13.22
CA LYS A 124 4.86 15.40 -14.17
C LYS A 124 4.42 13.94 -14.04
N ILE A 125 3.86 13.56 -12.89
CA ILE A 125 3.51 12.14 -12.56
C ILE A 125 2.19 11.75 -13.23
N LEU A 126 1.18 12.61 -13.14
CA LEU A 126 -0.14 12.38 -13.72
C LEU A 126 -0.49 13.51 -14.68
N LYS A 127 -1.13 13.20 -15.81
CA LYS A 127 -1.55 14.19 -16.80
C LYS A 127 -3.00 13.97 -17.23
N GLY A 128 -3.74 15.07 -17.36
CA GLY A 128 -5.11 15.08 -17.88
C GLY A 128 -6.21 15.12 -16.84
N ASN A 129 -7.43 15.39 -17.29
CA ASN A 129 -8.58 15.68 -16.43
C ASN A 129 -9.14 14.45 -15.69
N LYS A 130 -8.80 13.24 -16.10
CA LYS A 130 -9.26 12.00 -15.44
C LYS A 130 -8.79 11.88 -13.99
N TRP A 131 -7.73 12.59 -13.63
CA TRP A 131 -7.15 12.56 -12.28
C TRP A 131 -7.77 13.58 -11.32
N ARG A 132 -8.66 14.47 -11.83
CA ARG A 132 -9.38 15.40 -10.98
C ARG A 132 -10.56 14.69 -10.33
N GLY A 133 -10.55 14.61 -9.02
CA GLY A 133 -11.63 14.04 -8.22
C GLY A 133 -12.24 15.06 -7.26
N TYR A 134 -13.39 14.70 -6.72
CA TYR A 134 -14.08 15.44 -5.67
C TYR A 134 -14.42 14.48 -4.54
N THR A 135 -14.14 14.89 -3.31
CA THR A 135 -14.49 14.15 -2.10
C THR A 135 -15.65 14.86 -1.43
N ALA A 136 -16.83 14.24 -1.45
CA ALA A 136 -18.06 14.84 -0.92
C ALA A 136 -17.98 15.06 0.60
N SER A 137 -17.44 14.10 1.35
CA SER A 137 -17.29 14.19 2.80
C SER A 137 -16.39 15.34 3.24
N MET A 138 -15.32 15.63 2.50
CA MET A 138 -14.40 16.72 2.77
C MET A 138 -14.75 18.01 2.00
N ARG A 139 -15.76 17.98 1.12
CA ARG A 139 -16.14 19.08 0.22
C ARG A 139 -14.95 19.68 -0.53
N ASN A 140 -14.02 18.82 -0.96
CA ASN A 140 -12.76 19.28 -1.54
C ASN A 140 -12.43 18.57 -2.87
N TYR A 141 -11.86 19.33 -3.81
CA TYR A 141 -11.31 18.81 -5.04
C TYR A 141 -9.86 18.36 -4.81
N PHE A 142 -9.48 17.24 -5.39
CA PHE A 142 -8.12 16.73 -5.37
C PHE A 142 -7.64 16.35 -6.77
N TYR A 143 -6.34 16.26 -6.94
CA TYR A 143 -5.70 15.76 -8.15
C TYR A 143 -4.84 14.56 -7.81
N GLY A 144 -5.28 13.38 -8.24
CA GLY A 144 -4.60 12.14 -7.85
C GLY A 144 -5.41 10.89 -8.17
N VAL A 145 -5.22 9.88 -7.34
CA VAL A 145 -5.89 8.59 -7.42
C VAL A 145 -6.86 8.41 -6.26
N LYS A 146 -7.89 7.59 -6.46
CA LYS A 146 -8.65 6.99 -5.37
C LYS A 146 -8.13 5.58 -5.12
N VAL A 147 -7.92 5.24 -3.86
CA VAL A 147 -7.62 3.88 -3.42
C VAL A 147 -8.95 3.27 -3.02
N GLN A 148 -9.36 2.25 -3.74
CA GLN A 148 -10.47 1.40 -3.36
C GLN A 148 -9.90 0.31 -2.47
N LEU A 149 -10.42 0.12 -1.28
CA LEU A 149 -9.96 -0.86 -0.31
C LEU A 149 -11.10 -1.80 0.06
N LEU A 150 -10.86 -3.09 -0.08
CA LEU A 150 -11.76 -4.14 0.37
C LEU A 150 -11.18 -4.79 1.62
N THR A 151 -11.96 -4.85 2.69
CA THR A 151 -11.55 -5.44 3.96
C THR A 151 -12.56 -6.49 4.40
N THR A 152 -12.14 -7.39 5.29
CA THR A 152 -13.09 -8.18 6.09
C THR A 152 -13.85 -7.25 7.05
N LYS A 153 -14.90 -7.75 7.69
CA LYS A 153 -15.64 -7.07 8.76
C LYS A 153 -14.71 -6.62 9.91
N ASP A 154 -13.67 -7.41 10.19
CA ASP A 154 -12.67 -7.11 11.23
C ASP A 154 -11.59 -6.10 10.78
N GLY A 155 -11.70 -5.58 9.55
CA GLY A 155 -10.79 -4.57 9.02
C GLY A 155 -9.50 -5.11 8.41
N ILE A 156 -9.41 -6.43 8.14
CA ILE A 156 -8.24 -7.02 7.47
C ILE A 156 -8.31 -6.70 5.97
N PRO A 157 -7.29 -6.05 5.39
CA PRO A 157 -7.27 -5.72 3.97
C PRO A 157 -7.16 -7.00 3.10
N ILE A 158 -8.09 -7.16 2.17
CA ILE A 158 -8.16 -8.32 1.25
C ILE A 158 -7.71 -7.95 -0.16
N ALA A 159 -8.13 -6.77 -0.63
CA ALA A 159 -7.75 -6.29 -1.94
C ALA A 159 -7.74 -4.77 -1.96
N PHE A 160 -6.94 -4.21 -2.84
CA PHE A 160 -7.01 -2.78 -3.15
C PHE A 160 -6.90 -2.55 -4.66
N HIS A 161 -7.45 -1.44 -5.11
CA HIS A 161 -7.36 -1.02 -6.51
C HIS A 161 -7.20 0.49 -6.61
N PHE A 162 -6.31 0.92 -7.52
CA PHE A 162 -6.12 2.35 -7.80
C PHE A 162 -6.99 2.77 -8.98
N THR A 163 -7.81 3.78 -8.79
CA THR A 163 -8.60 4.40 -9.85
C THR A 163 -8.23 5.87 -10.03
N PRO A 164 -8.35 6.43 -11.25
CA PRO A 164 -8.27 7.87 -11.43
C PRO A 164 -9.28 8.60 -10.58
N GLY A 165 -8.91 9.76 -10.01
CA GLY A 165 -9.76 10.52 -9.09
C GLY A 165 -11.18 10.81 -9.58
N ARG A 166 -11.40 10.90 -10.91
CA ARG A 166 -12.72 11.14 -11.52
C ARG A 166 -13.58 9.88 -11.67
N THR A 167 -13.01 8.69 -11.47
CA THR A 167 -13.73 7.43 -11.68
C THR A 167 -14.80 7.25 -10.59
N ALA A 168 -16.01 6.85 -10.98
CA ALA A 168 -17.06 6.47 -10.05
C ALA A 168 -16.67 5.18 -9.29
N ASP A 169 -17.03 5.08 -8.02
CA ASP A 169 -16.61 3.99 -7.15
C ASP A 169 -17.25 2.66 -7.55
N ALA A 170 -18.50 2.67 -8.02
CA ALA A 170 -19.18 1.50 -8.56
C ALA A 170 -18.40 0.77 -9.68
N LYS A 171 -17.67 1.52 -10.54
CA LYS A 171 -16.86 0.92 -11.61
C LYS A 171 -15.63 0.15 -11.10
N ALA A 172 -15.17 0.43 -9.91
CA ALA A 172 -14.04 -0.26 -9.31
C ALA A 172 -14.45 -1.59 -8.69
N LEU A 173 -15.68 -1.69 -8.20
CA LEU A 173 -16.21 -2.86 -7.50
C LEU A 173 -16.07 -4.14 -8.32
N GLY A 174 -16.45 -4.13 -9.60
CA GLY A 174 -16.38 -5.31 -10.47
C GLY A 174 -15.01 -5.97 -10.54
N LYS A 175 -13.92 -5.20 -10.45
CA LYS A 175 -12.54 -5.72 -10.51
C LYS A 175 -12.07 -6.35 -9.19
N MET A 176 -12.79 -6.13 -8.10
CA MET A 176 -12.40 -6.59 -6.76
C MET A 176 -13.24 -7.79 -6.31
N ILE A 177 -14.45 -7.94 -6.85
CA ILE A 177 -15.38 -9.03 -6.53
C ILE A 177 -14.83 -10.39 -6.93
N ASP A 178 -14.11 -10.49 -8.05
CA ASP A 178 -13.56 -11.76 -8.56
C ASP A 178 -12.64 -12.47 -7.55
N LYS A 179 -12.15 -11.76 -6.54
CA LYS A 179 -11.28 -12.29 -5.48
C LYS A 179 -12.05 -12.86 -4.29
N LEU A 180 -13.37 -12.70 -4.27
CA LEU A 180 -14.20 -13.12 -3.15
C LEU A 180 -14.80 -14.50 -3.39
N PRO A 181 -15.02 -15.30 -2.31
CA PRO A 181 -15.78 -16.52 -2.37
C PRO A 181 -17.21 -16.28 -2.90
N ALA A 182 -17.80 -17.31 -3.49
CA ALA A 182 -19.23 -17.30 -3.81
C ALA A 182 -20.05 -17.03 -2.55
N GLU A 183 -21.21 -16.37 -2.69
CA GLU A 183 -22.12 -16.01 -1.60
C GLU A 183 -21.59 -14.96 -0.61
N SER A 184 -20.48 -14.26 -0.96
CA SER A 184 -19.99 -13.16 -0.13
C SER A 184 -20.93 -11.97 -0.14
N SER A 185 -21.14 -11.36 1.03
CA SER A 185 -21.86 -10.09 1.19
C SER A 185 -20.90 -8.93 1.26
N ILE A 186 -21.11 -7.90 0.43
CA ILE A 186 -20.27 -6.70 0.39
C ILE A 186 -21.09 -5.51 0.88
N TYR A 187 -20.54 -4.78 1.83
CA TYR A 187 -21.12 -3.55 2.38
C TYR A 187 -20.27 -2.36 1.95
N GLY A 188 -20.92 -1.36 1.36
CA GLY A 188 -20.29 -0.11 0.93
C GLY A 188 -21.22 1.08 1.17
N ASP A 189 -20.73 2.28 0.96
CA ASP A 189 -21.55 3.47 0.96
C ASP A 189 -22.41 3.56 -0.33
N SER A 190 -23.30 4.56 -0.40
CA SER A 190 -24.20 4.76 -1.56
C SER A 190 -23.47 5.06 -2.87
N ALA A 191 -22.18 5.40 -2.84
CA ALA A 191 -21.37 5.65 -4.04
C ALA A 191 -21.05 4.37 -4.82
N TYR A 192 -21.30 3.19 -4.24
CA TYR A 192 -21.15 1.87 -4.87
C TYR A 192 -22.46 1.30 -5.44
N LEU A 193 -23.58 1.97 -5.20
CA LEU A 193 -24.88 1.63 -5.80
C LEU A 193 -25.02 2.39 -7.12
N ASP A 194 -25.29 1.69 -8.22
CA ASP A 194 -25.67 2.29 -9.51
C ASP A 194 -27.16 2.54 -9.57
#